data_1c4f9efadcb4bece98fb200ec6a4efe9
#
_entry.id   1c4f9efadcb4bece98fb200ec6a4efe9
#
_cell.length_a   1.000
_cell.length_b   1.000
_cell.length_c   1.000
_cell.angle_alpha   90.00
_cell.angle_beta   90.00
_cell.angle_gamma   90.00
#
_symmetry.space_group_name_H-M   'P 1'
#
loop_
_entity.id
_entity.type
_entity.pdbx_description
1 polymer ?
#
loop_
_entity_poly.entity_id
_entity_poly.type
_entity_poly.pdbx_seq_one_letter_code
_entity_poly.pdbx_strand_id
1 'polypeptide(L)'
;MAATLDMPSLGKFYRRQLLEDVLPFWFPRAYDEKNGGLYHCFDADGTLVDSDKSVWAQGRMAWMLLTMYNSIEKNPDWLKWAESALEFLKTKCVDPTDGRMFFHVAADGTPIRKRRYAYSESFAAIAFAAHARATGSRDSAREARHWFDIFTDNCFTPGKMV
;
A
#
# COMPACT_ATOMS: atom_id res chain seq x y z
N MET A 1 -13.23 -17.55 37.01
CA MET A 1 -12.88 -16.11 37.00
C MET A 1 -12.37 -15.79 35.57
N ALA A 2 -12.98 -14.86 34.84
CA ALA A 2 -12.45 -14.38 33.57
C ALA A 2 -11.13 -13.64 33.85
N ALA A 3 -10.06 -14.03 33.20
CA ALA A 3 -8.79 -13.31 33.32
C ALA A 3 -8.98 -11.87 32.79
N THR A 4 -8.70 -10.90 33.61
CA THR A 4 -8.74 -9.50 33.21
C THR A 4 -7.56 -9.26 32.26
N LEU A 5 -7.85 -8.91 31.01
CA LEU A 5 -6.82 -8.57 30.02
C LEU A 5 -6.11 -7.27 30.43
N ASP A 6 -4.79 -7.32 30.61
CA ASP A 6 -3.97 -6.13 30.82
C ASP A 6 -3.72 -5.44 29.45
N MET A 7 -4.61 -4.54 29.07
CA MET A 7 -4.54 -3.81 27.80
C MET A 7 -3.25 -3.01 27.61
N PRO A 8 -2.69 -2.32 28.63
CA PRO A 8 -1.39 -1.65 28.51
C PRO A 8 -0.24 -2.60 28.17
N SER A 9 -0.17 -3.76 28.81
CA SER A 9 0.88 -4.76 28.53
C SER A 9 0.72 -5.37 27.15
N LEU A 10 -0.51 -5.67 26.71
CA LEU A 10 -0.79 -6.12 25.34
C LEU A 10 -0.40 -5.08 24.31
N GLY A 11 -0.71 -3.81 24.51
CA GLY A 11 -0.33 -2.72 23.64
C GLY A 11 1.19 -2.61 23.46
N LYS A 12 1.95 -2.71 24.56
CA LYS A 12 3.42 -2.74 24.53
C LYS A 12 3.95 -3.97 23.78
N PHE A 13 3.36 -5.13 24.03
CA PHE A 13 3.72 -6.37 23.34
C PHE A 13 3.55 -6.27 21.83
N TYR A 14 2.36 -5.88 21.34
CA TYR A 14 2.12 -5.78 19.90
C TYR A 14 2.93 -4.67 19.23
N ARG A 15 3.15 -3.54 19.91
CA ARG A 15 4.05 -2.50 19.40
C ARG A 15 5.46 -3.03 19.20
N ARG A 16 5.99 -3.77 20.18
CA ARG A 16 7.32 -4.38 20.07
C ARG A 16 7.39 -5.40 18.95
N GLN A 17 6.41 -6.30 18.86
CA GLN A 17 6.35 -7.29 17.77
C GLN A 17 6.34 -6.60 16.40
N LEU A 18 5.57 -5.55 16.23
CA LEU A 18 5.52 -4.81 14.96
C LEU A 18 6.89 -4.19 14.61
N LEU A 19 7.50 -3.47 15.56
CA LEU A 19 8.68 -2.65 15.29
C LEU A 19 10.01 -3.42 15.33
N GLU A 20 10.11 -4.48 16.13
CA GLU A 20 11.36 -5.21 16.37
C GLU A 20 11.41 -6.57 15.65
N ASP A 21 10.29 -7.08 15.16
CA ASP A 21 10.18 -8.40 14.52
C ASP A 21 9.59 -8.31 13.12
N VAL A 22 8.31 -7.88 12.99
CA VAL A 22 7.60 -7.88 11.70
C VAL A 22 8.22 -6.92 10.70
N LEU A 23 8.42 -5.65 11.07
CA LEU A 23 8.98 -4.66 10.15
C LEU A 23 10.40 -4.97 9.70
N PRO A 24 11.34 -5.38 10.58
CA PRO A 24 12.69 -5.76 10.15
C PRO A 24 12.73 -6.99 9.23
N PHE A 25 11.73 -7.88 9.29
CA PHE A 25 11.59 -8.95 8.32
C PHE A 25 11.28 -8.40 6.92
N TRP A 26 10.33 -7.48 6.81
CA TRP A 26 9.87 -6.96 5.53
C TRP A 26 10.79 -5.89 4.94
N PHE A 27 11.34 -5.00 5.75
CA PHE A 27 12.08 -3.85 5.30
C PHE A 27 13.54 -3.86 5.79
N PRO A 28 14.51 -3.53 4.91
CA PRO A 28 14.35 -2.93 3.56
C PRO A 28 14.08 -3.91 2.41
N ARG A 29 13.98 -5.23 2.64
CA ARG A 29 13.84 -6.26 1.58
C ARG A 29 12.76 -5.98 0.57
N ALA A 30 11.60 -5.50 1.04
CA ALA A 30 10.45 -5.22 0.18
C ALA A 30 10.70 -4.05 -0.78
N TYR A 31 11.67 -3.19 -0.53
CA TYR A 31 11.93 -2.03 -1.36
C TYR A 31 12.64 -2.41 -2.67
N ASP A 32 11.97 -2.18 -3.81
CA ASP A 32 12.57 -2.38 -5.13
C ASP A 32 13.27 -1.10 -5.58
N GLU A 33 14.57 -1.02 -5.33
CA GLU A 33 15.38 0.15 -5.72
C GLU A 33 15.51 0.30 -7.23
N LYS A 34 15.38 -0.79 -7.97
CA LYS A 34 15.58 -0.80 -9.42
C LYS A 34 14.37 -0.27 -10.18
N ASN A 35 13.18 -0.77 -9.85
CA ASN A 35 11.97 -0.50 -10.62
C ASN A 35 10.99 0.41 -9.87
N GLY A 36 11.24 0.66 -8.59
CA GLY A 36 10.29 1.33 -7.69
C GLY A 36 9.19 0.41 -7.17
N GLY A 37 8.44 0.90 -6.22
CA GLY A 37 7.41 0.11 -5.55
C GLY A 37 7.99 -0.90 -4.54
N LEU A 38 7.16 -1.87 -4.14
CA LEU A 38 7.46 -2.81 -3.09
C LEU A 38 7.20 -4.25 -3.52
N TYR A 39 8.13 -5.14 -3.25
CA TYR A 39 7.91 -6.59 -3.32
C TYR A 39 7.05 -7.07 -2.15
N HIS A 40 6.28 -8.12 -2.35
CA HIS A 40 5.34 -8.63 -1.33
C HIS A 40 5.28 -10.16 -1.24
N CYS A 41 6.14 -10.87 -1.97
CA CYS A 41 6.16 -12.32 -2.01
C CYS A 41 7.53 -12.85 -1.59
N PHE A 42 7.66 -13.12 -0.29
CA PHE A 42 8.89 -13.67 0.31
C PHE A 42 8.60 -15.00 0.99
N ASP A 43 9.58 -15.88 0.98
CA ASP A 43 9.56 -17.08 1.83
C ASP A 43 9.86 -16.72 3.29
N ALA A 44 9.69 -17.67 4.19
CA ALA A 44 9.87 -17.50 5.63
C ALA A 44 11.30 -17.08 6.03
N ASP A 45 12.31 -17.40 5.23
CA ASP A 45 13.69 -16.97 5.42
C ASP A 45 14.01 -15.58 4.84
N GLY A 46 13.01 -14.94 4.17
CA GLY A 46 13.17 -13.64 3.53
C GLY A 46 13.68 -13.71 2.09
N THR A 47 13.77 -14.89 1.48
CA THR A 47 14.06 -15.04 0.06
C THR A 47 12.91 -14.53 -0.79
N LEU A 48 13.18 -13.68 -1.79
CA LEU A 48 12.17 -13.23 -2.74
C LEU A 48 11.73 -14.39 -3.63
N VAL A 49 10.48 -14.81 -3.52
CA VAL A 49 9.89 -15.92 -4.29
C VAL A 49 9.35 -15.45 -5.63
N ASP A 50 8.71 -14.28 -5.65
CA ASP A 50 8.12 -13.69 -6.85
C ASP A 50 8.32 -12.18 -6.85
N SER A 51 8.77 -11.65 -7.98
CA SER A 51 9.02 -10.21 -8.17
C SER A 51 7.80 -9.45 -8.71
N ASP A 52 6.77 -10.15 -9.13
CA ASP A 52 5.54 -9.51 -9.63
C ASP A 52 4.83 -8.74 -8.51
N LYS A 53 4.11 -7.69 -8.89
CA LYS A 53 3.51 -6.75 -7.95
C LYS A 53 1.99 -6.71 -8.07
N SER A 54 1.31 -7.13 -7.00
CA SER A 54 -0.13 -6.87 -6.86
C SER A 54 -0.36 -5.38 -6.62
N VAL A 55 -1.13 -4.74 -7.47
CA VAL A 55 -1.34 -3.29 -7.44
C VAL A 55 -2.03 -2.84 -6.15
N TRP A 56 -3.05 -3.60 -5.70
CA TRP A 56 -3.71 -3.31 -4.42
C TRP A 56 -2.75 -3.43 -3.22
N ALA A 57 -1.77 -4.35 -3.28
CA ALA A 57 -0.78 -4.52 -2.22
C ALA A 57 0.17 -3.32 -2.13
N GLN A 58 0.53 -2.67 -3.26
CA GLN A 58 1.31 -1.43 -3.25
C GLN A 58 0.61 -0.35 -2.43
N GLY A 59 -0.68 -0.11 -2.72
CA GLY A 59 -1.48 0.86 -1.96
C GLY A 59 -1.61 0.50 -0.48
N ARG A 60 -1.86 -0.77 -0.16
CA ARG A 60 -1.99 -1.23 1.22
C ARG A 60 -0.69 -1.08 2.03
N MET A 61 0.45 -1.45 1.44
CA MET A 61 1.75 -1.32 2.09
C MET A 61 2.12 0.16 2.28
N ALA A 62 1.91 1.00 1.27
CA ALA A 62 2.09 2.45 1.39
C ALA A 62 1.20 3.04 2.49
N TRP A 63 -0.09 2.69 2.53
CA TRP A 63 -1.00 3.13 3.59
C TRP A 63 -0.55 2.69 4.98
N MET A 64 -0.07 1.46 5.14
CA MET A 64 0.46 0.94 6.40
C MET A 64 1.68 1.77 6.87
N LEU A 65 2.67 1.95 6.00
CA LEU A 65 3.89 2.73 6.30
C LEU A 65 3.54 4.17 6.69
N LEU A 66 2.64 4.82 5.94
CA LEU A 66 2.19 6.18 6.20
C LEU A 66 1.32 6.29 7.47
N THR A 67 0.55 5.26 7.79
CA THR A 67 -0.21 5.22 9.06
C THR A 67 0.75 5.14 10.25
N MET A 68 1.79 4.33 10.15
CA MET A 68 2.84 4.26 11.18
C MET A 68 3.60 5.57 11.27
N TYR A 69 4.00 6.16 10.14
CA TYR A 69 4.63 7.48 10.09
C TYR A 69 3.79 8.57 10.75
N ASN A 70 2.47 8.54 10.52
CA ASN A 70 1.55 9.52 11.09
C ASN A 70 1.24 9.32 12.58
N SER A 71 1.37 8.07 13.09
CA SER A 71 0.81 7.70 14.40
C SER A 71 1.84 7.15 15.41
N ILE A 72 2.98 6.65 14.93
CA ILE A 72 3.99 6.02 15.78
C ILE A 72 5.24 6.87 15.89
N GLU A 73 5.90 7.13 14.74
CA GLU A 73 7.10 7.99 14.67
C GLU A 73 7.33 8.49 13.24
N LYS A 74 8.00 9.65 13.09
CA LYS A 74 8.33 10.25 11.80
C LYS A 74 9.60 9.62 11.21
N ASN A 75 9.57 8.31 10.94
CA ASN A 75 10.68 7.58 10.35
C ASN A 75 10.81 7.91 8.86
N PRO A 76 11.94 8.48 8.40
CA PRO A 76 12.11 8.90 7.01
C PRO A 76 12.12 7.73 6.02
N ASP A 77 12.57 6.54 6.43
CA ASP A 77 12.58 5.37 5.54
C ASP A 77 11.15 4.88 5.26
N TRP A 78 10.26 4.93 6.25
CA TRP A 78 8.86 4.60 6.03
C TRP A 78 8.20 5.53 5.02
N LEU A 79 8.51 6.82 5.10
CA LEU A 79 8.02 7.79 4.12
C LEU A 79 8.59 7.49 2.73
N LYS A 80 9.92 7.32 2.61
CA LYS A 80 10.62 6.99 1.37
C LYS A 80 10.03 5.75 0.67
N TRP A 81 9.84 4.67 1.42
CA TRP A 81 9.29 3.43 0.85
C TRP A 81 7.83 3.57 0.42
N ALA A 82 7.04 4.29 1.21
CA ALA A 82 5.66 4.58 0.85
C ALA A 82 5.58 5.47 -0.42
N GLU A 83 6.40 6.49 -0.52
CA GLU A 83 6.47 7.37 -1.71
C GLU A 83 6.87 6.58 -2.96
N SER A 84 7.81 5.66 -2.86
CA SER A 84 8.17 4.76 -3.96
C SER A 84 6.97 3.91 -4.43
N ALA A 85 6.19 3.37 -3.50
CA ALA A 85 4.98 2.61 -3.86
C ALA A 85 3.90 3.50 -4.48
N LEU A 86 3.71 4.72 -3.98
CA LEU A 86 2.75 5.67 -4.54
C LEU A 86 3.14 6.14 -5.95
N GLU A 87 4.42 6.40 -6.19
CA GLU A 87 4.93 6.74 -7.52
C GLU A 87 4.78 5.58 -8.49
N PHE A 88 5.06 4.36 -8.05
CA PHE A 88 4.85 3.14 -8.86
C PHE A 88 3.38 2.95 -9.22
N LEU A 89 2.45 3.14 -8.27
CA LEU A 89 1.02 3.11 -8.53
C LEU A 89 0.61 4.10 -9.62
N LYS A 90 1.10 5.33 -9.51
CA LYS A 90 0.74 6.44 -10.38
C LYS A 90 1.28 6.28 -11.79
N THR A 91 2.53 5.80 -11.92
CA THR A 91 3.24 5.77 -13.20
C THR A 91 3.20 4.44 -13.94
N LYS A 92 2.97 3.33 -13.22
CA LYS A 92 3.08 1.98 -13.75
C LYS A 92 1.79 1.14 -13.67
N CYS A 93 0.87 1.52 -12.80
CA CYS A 93 -0.27 0.66 -12.49
C CYS A 93 -1.60 1.12 -13.10
N VAL A 94 -1.61 2.20 -13.88
CA VAL A 94 -2.82 2.75 -14.51
C VAL A 94 -2.93 2.27 -15.95
N ASP A 95 -4.07 1.68 -16.31
CA ASP A 95 -4.40 1.31 -17.67
C ASP A 95 -4.75 2.57 -18.48
N PRO A 96 -3.95 2.94 -19.48
CA PRO A 96 -4.19 4.16 -20.26
C PRO A 96 -5.46 4.08 -21.13
N THR A 97 -6.04 2.89 -21.30
CA THR A 97 -7.23 2.72 -22.14
C THR A 97 -8.53 3.17 -21.46
N ASP A 98 -8.59 3.15 -20.12
CA ASP A 98 -9.79 3.50 -19.36
C ASP A 98 -9.51 4.23 -18.04
N GLY A 99 -8.25 4.51 -17.74
CA GLY A 99 -7.84 5.27 -16.54
C GLY A 99 -7.98 4.50 -15.22
N ARG A 100 -8.28 3.20 -15.28
CA ARG A 100 -8.39 2.35 -14.08
C ARG A 100 -7.08 1.64 -13.77
N MET A 101 -6.93 1.20 -12.52
CA MET A 101 -5.73 0.43 -12.15
C MET A 101 -5.77 -1.01 -12.65
N PHE A 102 -4.60 -1.55 -13.00
CA PHE A 102 -4.41 -2.99 -13.17
C PHE A 102 -4.57 -3.73 -11.85
N PHE A 103 -4.76 -5.04 -11.91
CA PHE A 103 -4.76 -5.91 -10.75
C PHE A 103 -3.36 -6.40 -10.40
N HIS A 104 -2.58 -6.76 -11.42
CA HIS A 104 -1.24 -7.33 -11.26
C HIS A 104 -0.31 -6.90 -12.40
N VAL A 105 0.91 -6.59 -12.04
CA VAL A 105 1.95 -6.14 -12.98
C VAL A 105 3.28 -6.84 -12.66
N ALA A 106 4.16 -6.96 -13.65
CA ALA A 106 5.54 -7.43 -13.43
C ALA A 106 6.33 -6.41 -12.59
N ALA A 107 7.54 -6.79 -12.19
CA ALA A 107 8.41 -5.94 -11.37
C ALA A 107 8.61 -4.53 -11.94
N ASP A 108 8.70 -4.40 -13.27
CA ASP A 108 8.92 -3.13 -13.99
C ASP A 108 7.63 -2.35 -14.30
N GLY A 109 6.47 -2.92 -13.95
CA GLY A 109 5.16 -2.35 -14.22
C GLY A 109 4.49 -2.86 -15.51
N THR A 110 5.10 -3.79 -16.23
CA THR A 110 4.46 -4.42 -17.41
C THR A 110 3.17 -5.12 -16.97
N PRO A 111 2.01 -4.82 -17.60
CA PRO A 111 0.73 -5.41 -17.20
C PRO A 111 0.68 -6.93 -17.39
N ILE A 112 0.32 -7.67 -16.33
CA ILE A 112 0.10 -9.12 -16.38
C ILE A 112 -1.40 -9.43 -16.36
N ARG A 113 -2.14 -8.73 -15.51
CA ARG A 113 -3.57 -8.96 -15.33
C ARG A 113 -4.32 -7.65 -15.18
N LYS A 114 -5.38 -7.48 -15.98
CA LYS A 114 -6.28 -6.35 -15.85
C LYS A 114 -6.98 -6.34 -14.49
N ARG A 115 -8.23 -6.22 -14.41
CA ARG A 115 -8.97 -5.98 -13.17
C ARG A 115 -9.65 -7.22 -12.62
N ARG A 116 -9.93 -7.15 -11.34
CA ARG A 116 -10.76 -8.14 -10.64
C ARG A 116 -11.57 -7.47 -9.51
N TYR A 117 -12.14 -6.40 -9.61
CA TYR A 117 -12.80 -5.55 -8.62
C TYR A 117 -12.13 -4.18 -8.57
N ALA A 118 -12.58 -3.31 -7.67
CA ALA A 118 -12.03 -1.97 -7.46
C ALA A 118 -11.09 -1.87 -6.22
N TYR A 119 -10.45 -2.98 -5.84
CA TYR A 119 -9.57 -2.99 -4.66
C TYR A 119 -8.31 -2.16 -4.86
N SER A 120 -7.73 -2.16 -6.05
CA SER A 120 -6.53 -1.37 -6.34
C SER A 120 -6.81 0.11 -6.12
N GLU A 121 -7.91 0.61 -6.64
CA GLU A 121 -8.33 2.00 -6.51
C GLU A 121 -8.67 2.37 -5.06
N SER A 122 -9.32 1.47 -4.31
CA SER A 122 -9.65 1.73 -2.90
C SER A 122 -8.40 1.88 -2.02
N PHE A 123 -7.40 1.02 -2.22
CA PHE A 123 -6.14 1.11 -1.49
C PHE A 123 -5.29 2.30 -1.94
N ALA A 124 -5.31 2.65 -3.22
CA ALA A 124 -4.67 3.88 -3.70
C ALA A 124 -5.28 5.12 -3.04
N ALA A 125 -6.61 5.21 -2.97
CA ALA A 125 -7.30 6.33 -2.34
C ALA A 125 -6.86 6.54 -0.88
N ILE A 126 -6.87 5.49 -0.06
CA ILE A 126 -6.46 5.61 1.36
C ILE A 126 -4.97 5.87 1.53
N ALA A 127 -4.12 5.34 0.64
CA ALA A 127 -2.68 5.55 0.70
C ALA A 127 -2.31 7.00 0.35
N PHE A 128 -2.87 7.55 -0.73
CA PHE A 128 -2.68 8.97 -1.08
C PHE A 128 -3.26 9.91 -0.02
N ALA A 129 -4.39 9.57 0.61
CA ALA A 129 -4.94 10.35 1.72
C ALA A 129 -4.00 10.34 2.95
N ALA A 130 -3.40 9.19 3.28
CA ALA A 130 -2.43 9.08 4.36
C ALA A 130 -1.15 9.87 4.05
N HIS A 131 -0.69 9.89 2.78
CA HIS A 131 0.44 10.69 2.33
C HIS A 131 0.14 12.19 2.41
N ALA A 132 -1.03 12.63 1.96
CA ALA A 132 -1.45 14.01 2.09
C ALA A 132 -1.44 14.48 3.56
N ARG A 133 -1.88 13.61 4.49
CA ARG A 133 -1.81 13.87 5.93
C ARG A 133 -0.37 13.93 6.45
N ALA A 134 0.52 13.09 5.94
CA ALA A 134 1.92 13.01 6.36
C ALA A 134 2.73 14.25 5.95
N THR A 135 2.49 14.78 4.73
CA THR A 135 3.33 15.74 4.05
C THR A 135 2.68 17.11 3.81
N GLY A 136 1.36 17.21 3.94
CA GLY A 136 0.60 18.39 3.52
C GLY A 136 0.43 18.51 2.00
N SER A 137 0.78 17.47 1.21
CA SER A 137 0.73 17.48 -0.25
C SER A 137 -0.71 17.63 -0.78
N ARG A 138 -0.97 18.75 -1.46
CA ARG A 138 -2.23 18.97 -2.16
C ARG A 138 -2.42 18.03 -3.35
N ASP A 139 -1.33 17.62 -3.98
CA ASP A 139 -1.35 16.67 -5.11
C ASP A 139 -1.83 15.32 -4.65
N SER A 140 -1.29 14.82 -3.54
CA SER A 140 -1.76 13.57 -2.95
C SER A 140 -3.21 13.64 -2.47
N ALA A 141 -3.66 14.79 -1.99
CA ALA A 141 -5.07 14.97 -1.65
C ALA A 141 -5.98 14.89 -2.89
N ARG A 142 -5.53 15.42 -4.05
CA ARG A 142 -6.26 15.28 -5.33
C ARG A 142 -6.26 13.84 -5.83
N GLU A 143 -5.12 13.15 -5.77
CA GLU A 143 -5.02 11.72 -6.13
C GLU A 143 -5.95 10.87 -5.25
N ALA A 144 -5.95 11.10 -3.94
CA ALA A 144 -6.85 10.39 -3.01
C ALA A 144 -8.32 10.54 -3.41
N ARG A 145 -8.73 11.76 -3.75
CA ARG A 145 -10.10 12.03 -4.19
C ARG A 145 -10.41 11.38 -5.53
N HIS A 146 -9.50 11.49 -6.49
CA HIS A 146 -9.64 10.89 -7.81
C HIS A 146 -9.88 9.37 -7.71
N TRP A 147 -9.03 8.66 -6.97
CA TRP A 147 -9.18 7.21 -6.80
C TRP A 147 -10.40 6.81 -5.99
N PHE A 148 -10.79 7.62 -5.01
CA PHE A 148 -12.02 7.41 -4.26
C PHE A 148 -13.26 7.56 -5.16
N ASP A 149 -13.30 8.57 -6.01
CA ASP A 149 -14.41 8.80 -6.94
C ASP A 149 -14.51 7.67 -7.98
N ILE A 150 -13.38 7.18 -8.53
CA ILE A 150 -13.35 6.01 -9.41
C ILE A 150 -13.83 4.75 -8.66
N PHE A 151 -13.35 4.54 -7.44
CA PHE A 151 -13.78 3.39 -6.62
C PHE A 151 -15.29 3.41 -6.37
N THR A 152 -15.82 4.53 -5.91
CA THR A 152 -17.27 4.66 -5.60
C THR A 152 -18.13 4.54 -6.84
N ASP A 153 -17.75 5.16 -7.94
CA ASP A 153 -18.46 5.07 -9.21
C ASP A 153 -18.53 3.62 -9.73
N ASN A 154 -17.44 2.87 -9.63
CA ASN A 154 -17.41 1.47 -10.06
C ASN A 154 -18.15 0.52 -9.10
N CYS A 155 -18.15 0.79 -7.80
CA CYS A 155 -18.81 -0.09 -6.82
C CYS A 155 -20.31 0.15 -6.69
N PHE A 156 -20.77 1.38 -6.89
CA PHE A 156 -22.15 1.77 -6.58
C PHE A 156 -22.99 2.15 -7.80
N THR A 157 -22.39 2.27 -8.98
CA THR A 157 -23.15 2.47 -10.22
C THR A 157 -23.56 1.12 -10.80
N PRO A 158 -24.87 0.83 -10.97
CA PRO A 158 -25.34 -0.44 -11.52
C PRO A 158 -24.70 -0.76 -12.88
N GLY A 159 -24.21 -2.00 -13.03
CA GLY A 159 -23.62 -2.50 -14.27
C GLY A 159 -22.15 -2.12 -14.52
N LYS A 160 -21.52 -1.33 -13.64
CA LYS A 160 -20.09 -0.98 -13.79
C LYS A 160 -19.14 -2.00 -13.17
N MET A 161 -19.54 -2.69 -12.12
CA MET A 161 -18.72 -3.76 -11.53
C MET A 161 -19.03 -5.08 -12.24
N VAL A 162 -18.26 -5.44 -13.24
CA VAL A 162 -18.33 -6.70 -13.99
C VAL A 162 -17.02 -7.45 -13.80
#